data_60729d0c5e7c7687d7a6ccd853353849
#
_entry.id   60729d0c5e7c7687d7a6ccd853353849
#
_cell.length_a   1.000
_cell.length_b   1.000
_cell.length_c   1.000
_cell.angle_alpha   90.00
_cell.angle_beta   90.00
_cell.angle_gamma   90.00
#
_symmetry.space_group_name_H-M   'P 1'
#
loop_
_entity.id
_entity.type
_entity.pdbx_description
1 polymer ?
#
loop_
_entity_poly.entity_id
_entity_poly.type
_entity_poly.pdbx_seq_one_letter_code
_entity_poly.pdbx_strand_id
1 'polypeptide(L)'
;MYLHLGQNEIVPDHRIIGIFDLDKCSYEKRTREYLAGAEKEGVVLDVSGDLPKSFVVCDHPYHPQIVYLSQLNTSTLKNLSLIHISEP
;
A
#
# COMPACT_ATOMS: atom_id res chain seq x y z
N MET A 1 12.59 -5.91 -10.02
CA MET A 1 12.40 -6.61 -8.74
C MET A 1 10.93 -6.57 -8.34
N TYR A 2 10.47 -7.60 -7.65
CA TYR A 2 9.07 -7.71 -7.24
C TYR A 2 8.97 -7.73 -5.73
N LEU A 3 7.96 -7.05 -5.20
CA LEU A 3 7.69 -7.01 -3.77
C LEU A 3 6.46 -7.84 -3.46
N HIS A 4 6.59 -8.79 -2.55
CA HIS A 4 5.49 -9.63 -2.08
C HIS A 4 4.76 -8.92 -0.94
N LEU A 5 3.53 -8.49 -1.19
CA LEU A 5 2.76 -7.67 -0.25
C LEU A 5 1.95 -8.50 0.74
N GLY A 6 1.62 -9.73 0.39
CA GLY A 6 0.84 -10.64 1.22
C GLY A 6 0.11 -11.65 0.36
N GLN A 7 -0.34 -12.74 0.96
CA GLN A 7 -1.00 -13.84 0.27
C GLN A 7 -0.25 -14.17 -1.04
N ASN A 8 -0.89 -14.04 -2.18
CA ASN A 8 -0.26 -14.32 -3.47
C ASN A 8 -0.02 -13.05 -4.30
N GLU A 9 -0.08 -11.89 -3.68
CA GLU A 9 0.03 -10.63 -4.39
C GLU A 9 1.48 -10.17 -4.50
N ILE A 10 1.96 -10.00 -5.72
CA ILE A 10 3.31 -9.57 -6.02
C ILE A 10 3.22 -8.35 -6.94
N VAL A 11 3.96 -7.29 -6.60
CA VAL A 11 3.93 -6.03 -7.34
C VAL A 11 5.35 -5.66 -7.76
N PRO A 12 5.56 -5.24 -9.02
CA PRO A 12 6.86 -4.70 -9.42
C PRO A 12 7.19 -3.45 -8.61
N ASP A 13 8.41 -3.38 -8.09
CA ASP A 13 8.82 -2.29 -7.21
C ASP A 13 8.74 -0.91 -7.90
N HIS A 14 8.98 -0.86 -9.20
CA HIS A 14 8.94 0.42 -9.94
C HIS A 14 7.53 1.01 -10.03
N ARG A 15 6.50 0.24 -9.71
CA ARG A 15 5.12 0.73 -9.69
C ARG A 15 4.69 1.25 -8.33
N ILE A 16 5.51 1.05 -7.30
CA ILE A 16 5.18 1.51 -5.95
C ILE A 16 5.42 3.00 -5.84
N ILE A 17 4.38 3.75 -5.50
CA ILE A 17 4.43 5.19 -5.29
C ILE A 17 4.81 5.48 -3.84
N GLY A 18 4.27 4.72 -2.89
CA GLY A 18 4.56 4.93 -1.49
C GLY A 18 4.10 3.77 -0.62
N ILE A 19 4.71 3.67 0.55
CA ILE A 19 4.37 2.69 1.58
C ILE A 19 4.09 3.46 2.86
N PHE A 20 2.91 3.25 3.45
CA PHE A 20 2.42 4.05 4.57
C PHE A 20 1.99 3.16 5.73
N ASP A 21 2.26 3.63 6.94
CA ASP A 21 1.87 2.95 8.18
C ASP A 21 0.42 3.29 8.51
N LEU A 22 -0.46 2.28 8.55
CA LEU A 22 -1.87 2.50 8.85
C LEU A 22 -2.09 3.02 10.26
N ASP A 23 -1.31 2.53 11.22
CA ASP A 23 -1.47 2.97 12.60
C ASP A 23 -1.15 4.44 12.78
N LYS A 24 -0.15 4.94 12.07
CA LYS A 24 0.22 6.35 12.13
C LYS A 24 -0.66 7.23 11.27
N CYS A 25 -0.94 6.79 10.06
CA CYS A 25 -1.66 7.60 9.08
C CYS A 25 -3.17 7.59 9.27
N SER A 26 -3.72 6.58 9.95
CA SER A 26 -5.18 6.47 10.11
C SER A 26 -5.76 7.58 11.00
N TYR A 27 -4.94 8.28 11.75
CA TYR A 27 -5.39 9.43 12.54
C TYR A 27 -5.58 10.69 11.71
N GLU A 28 -5.00 10.73 10.52
CA GLU A 28 -5.08 11.90 9.66
C GLU A 28 -6.35 11.85 8.82
N LYS A 29 -7.08 12.96 8.87
CA LYS A 29 -8.33 13.08 8.12
C LYS A 29 -8.13 12.88 6.62
N ARG A 30 -7.06 13.45 6.07
CA ARG A 30 -6.75 13.32 4.64
C ARG A 30 -6.51 11.88 4.23
N THR A 31 -5.81 11.12 5.05
CA THR A 31 -5.56 9.71 4.79
C THR A 31 -6.85 8.91 4.81
N ARG A 32 -7.71 9.14 5.81
CA ARG A 32 -9.00 8.45 5.88
C ARG A 32 -9.87 8.77 4.68
N GLU A 33 -9.90 10.01 4.26
CA GLU A 33 -10.67 10.42 3.08
C GLU A 33 -10.12 9.80 1.81
N TYR A 34 -8.80 9.73 1.67
CA TYR A 34 -8.15 9.09 0.54
C TYR A 34 -8.52 7.61 0.44
N LEU A 35 -8.41 6.89 1.56
CA LEU A 35 -8.72 5.46 1.59
C LEU A 35 -10.21 5.20 1.35
N ALA A 36 -11.09 6.02 1.92
CA ALA A 36 -12.52 5.89 1.69
C ALA A 36 -12.87 6.14 0.23
N GLY A 37 -12.25 7.12 -0.40
CA GLY A 37 -12.43 7.39 -1.82
C GLY A 37 -11.94 6.25 -2.70
N ALA A 38 -10.79 5.68 -2.37
CA ALA A 38 -10.23 4.54 -3.09
C ALA A 38 -11.13 3.30 -2.97
N GLU A 39 -11.68 3.05 -1.77
CA GLU A 39 -12.64 1.97 -1.58
C GLU A 39 -13.89 2.16 -2.42
N LYS A 40 -14.40 3.38 -2.46
CA LYS A 40 -15.58 3.70 -3.24
C LYS A 40 -15.34 3.47 -4.73
N GLU A 41 -14.15 3.72 -5.21
CA GLU A 41 -13.77 3.48 -6.59
C GLU A 41 -13.42 2.03 -6.88
N GLY A 42 -13.34 1.19 -5.86
CA GLY A 42 -13.03 -0.23 -6.01
C GLY A 42 -11.58 -0.53 -6.30
N VAL A 43 -10.67 0.36 -5.91
CA VAL A 43 -9.23 0.19 -6.16
C VAL A 43 -8.44 -0.18 -4.91
N VAL A 44 -9.12 -0.58 -3.84
CA VAL A 44 -8.46 -1.08 -2.63
C VAL A 44 -8.49 -2.60 -2.64
N LEU A 45 -7.32 -3.21 -2.55
CA LEU A 45 -7.17 -4.66 -2.51
C LEU A 45 -6.58 -5.06 -1.16
N ASP A 46 -7.33 -5.83 -0.38
CA ASP A 46 -6.86 -6.30 0.92
C ASP A 46 -6.15 -7.62 0.74
N VAL A 47 -4.83 -7.59 0.86
CA VAL A 47 -3.98 -8.79 0.78
C VAL A 47 -3.39 -9.15 2.14
N SER A 48 -3.93 -8.56 3.22
CA SER A 48 -3.43 -8.82 4.56
C SER A 48 -3.88 -10.18 5.11
N GLY A 49 -5.05 -10.63 4.71
CA GLY A 49 -5.63 -11.87 5.23
C GLY A 49 -6.10 -11.77 6.67
N ASP A 50 -5.81 -10.68 7.34
CA ASP A 50 -6.16 -10.42 8.73
C ASP A 50 -6.23 -8.90 8.91
N LEU A 51 -5.70 -8.38 10.01
CA LEU A 51 -5.71 -6.95 10.28
C LEU A 51 -4.56 -6.26 9.54
N PRO A 52 -4.84 -5.32 8.64
CA PRO A 52 -3.77 -4.66 7.91
C PRO A 52 -2.98 -3.71 8.80
N LYS A 53 -1.67 -3.63 8.55
CA LYS A 53 -0.74 -2.75 9.28
C LYS A 53 -0.21 -1.62 8.41
N SER A 54 -0.22 -1.81 7.09
CA SER A 54 0.28 -0.82 6.16
C SER A 54 -0.58 -0.79 4.91
N PHE A 55 -0.45 0.29 4.14
CA PHE A 55 -1.00 0.32 2.81
C PHE A 55 0.07 0.77 1.82
N VAL A 56 0.01 0.20 0.62
CA VAL A 56 0.97 0.45 -0.44
C VAL A 56 0.20 1.05 -1.62
N VAL A 57 0.60 2.24 -2.05
CA VAL A 57 0.00 2.91 -3.19
C VAL A 57 0.83 2.59 -4.41
N CYS A 58 0.20 2.03 -5.43
CA CYS A 58 0.86 1.60 -6.66
C CYS A 58 0.26 2.29 -7.87
N ASP A 59 1.10 2.54 -8.86
CA ASP A 59 0.66 2.98 -10.17
C ASP A 59 0.07 1.80 -10.94
N HIS A 60 -0.86 2.07 -11.85
CA HIS A 60 -1.48 1.03 -12.66
C HIS A 60 -1.78 1.58 -14.05
N PRO A 61 -1.54 0.77 -15.11
CA PRO A 61 -1.73 1.27 -16.48
C PRO A 61 -3.18 1.62 -16.84
N TYR A 62 -4.16 1.03 -16.15
CA TYR A 62 -5.58 1.23 -16.45
C TYR A 62 -6.35 1.97 -15.38
N HIS A 63 -5.73 2.26 -14.24
CA HIS A 63 -6.35 2.96 -13.12
C HIS A 63 -5.42 4.04 -12.63
N PRO A 64 -5.94 5.13 -12.02
CA PRO A 64 -5.07 6.16 -11.47
C PRO A 64 -4.11 5.62 -10.44
N GLN A 65 -4.61 4.82 -9.52
CA GLN A 65 -3.80 4.21 -8.45
C GLN A 65 -4.52 2.99 -7.90
N ILE A 66 -3.74 2.01 -7.44
CA ILE A 66 -4.24 0.85 -6.71
C ILE A 66 -3.66 0.87 -5.31
N VAL A 67 -4.48 0.63 -4.31
CA VAL A 67 -4.07 0.61 -2.91
C VAL A 67 -4.14 -0.81 -2.39
N TYR A 68 -3.00 -1.32 -1.90
CA TYR A 68 -2.94 -2.65 -1.29
C TYR A 68 -2.86 -2.49 0.22
N LEU A 69 -3.73 -3.20 0.94
CA LEU A 69 -3.64 -3.28 2.40
C LEU A 69 -2.85 -4.52 2.77
N SER A 70 -1.75 -4.34 3.48
CA SER A 70 -0.81 -5.42 3.81
C SER A 70 -0.74 -5.66 5.31
N GLN A 71 -0.54 -6.90 5.70
CA GLN A 71 -0.27 -7.26 7.11
C GLN A 71 1.16 -6.98 7.52
N LEU A 72 2.06 -6.73 6.56
CA LEU A 72 3.45 -6.44 6.86
C LEU A 72 3.59 -4.99 7.29
N ASN A 73 4.52 -4.71 8.21
CA ASN A 73 4.76 -3.34 8.61
C ASN A 73 5.62 -2.62 7.57
N THR A 74 5.66 -1.28 7.67
CA THR A 74 6.38 -0.47 6.67
C THR A 74 7.87 -0.77 6.64
N SER A 75 8.47 -1.02 7.79
CA SER A 75 9.90 -1.34 7.85
C SER A 75 10.23 -2.62 7.09
N THR A 76 9.41 -3.66 7.28
CA THR A 76 9.60 -4.92 6.57
C THR A 76 9.45 -4.72 5.05
N LEU A 77 8.41 -3.99 4.63
CA LEU A 77 8.18 -3.74 3.20
C LEU A 77 9.32 -2.95 2.58
N LYS A 78 9.83 -1.93 3.26
CA LYS A 78 10.94 -1.13 2.76
C LYS A 78 12.22 -1.94 2.67
N ASN A 79 12.49 -2.80 3.64
CA ASN A 79 13.66 -3.66 3.61
C ASN A 79 13.60 -4.68 2.47
N LEU A 80 12.41 -5.21 2.19
CA LEU A 80 12.24 -6.17 1.11
C LEU A 80 12.34 -5.54 -0.26
N SER A 81 11.86 -4.30 -0.40
CA SER A 81 11.79 -3.63 -1.69
C SER A 81 13.13 -3.15 -2.22
N LEU A 82 14.07 -2.85 -1.33
CA LEU A 82 15.39 -2.31 -1.70
C LEU A 82 15.31 -1.01 -2.51
N ILE A 83 14.17 -0.32 -2.50
CA ILE A 83 14.00 0.93 -3.20
C ILE A 83 13.97 2.09 -2.20
N HIS A 84 14.40 3.26 -2.67
CA HIS A 84 14.36 4.47 -1.87
C HIS A 84 12.99 5.12 -2.04
N ILE A 85 12.12 4.88 -1.09
CA ILE A 85 10.81 5.49 -1.09
C ILE A 85 10.86 6.69 -0.16
N SER A 86 10.50 7.86 -0.70
CA SER A 86 10.43 9.07 0.11
C SER A 86 9.34 8.92 1.14
N GLU A 87 9.69 9.18 2.39
CA GLU A 87 8.70 9.20 3.45
C GLU A 87 7.91 10.49 3.37
N PRO A 88 6.58 10.43 3.49
CA PRO A 88 5.79 11.65 3.58
C PRO A 88 5.99 12.37 4.90
#